data_0c182666bce10c5cc9190e854c36cf30
#
_entry.id   0c182666bce10c5cc9190e854c36cf30
#
_cell.length_a   1.000
_cell.length_b   1.000
_cell.length_c   1.000
_cell.angle_alpha   90.00
_cell.angle_beta   90.00
_cell.angle_gamma   90.00
#
_symmetry.space_group_name_H-M   'P 1'
#
loop_
_entity.id
_entity.type
_entity.pdbx_description
1 polymer ?
#
loop_
_entity_poly.entity_id
_entity_poly.type
_entity_poly.pdbx_seq_one_letter_code
_entity_poly.pdbx_strand_id
1 'polypeptide(L)'
;MDSRIGIFWLREDFRLTRNDALAYASQNHEKVITIYLYKKKLFEDRRAQKWWLFKSLENFKNDLDKKNINLEIIECESYQEGFKTILKQKNFSIYWNKIYEPNYLSFDQKISNLLLENKIEYKIFKGNLLNEANEIKKNDGKPFKVLPLFGKQQKNII
;
A
#
# COMPACT_ATOMS: atom_id res chain seq x y z
N MET A 1 18.38 -11.51 7.18
CA MET A 1 17.44 -10.34 7.16
C MET A 1 18.24 -9.08 6.98
N ASP A 2 17.66 -8.12 6.27
CA ASP A 2 18.32 -6.82 6.06
C ASP A 2 18.25 -6.00 7.36
N SER A 3 19.34 -5.34 7.74
CA SER A 3 19.39 -4.44 8.92
C SER A 3 18.60 -3.14 8.74
N ARG A 4 18.13 -2.86 7.51
CA ARG A 4 17.25 -1.72 7.23
C ARG A 4 15.89 -1.93 7.87
N ILE A 5 15.22 -0.83 8.21
CA ILE A 5 13.83 -0.86 8.68
C ILE A 5 12.91 -1.11 7.49
N GLY A 6 12.03 -2.08 7.60
CA GLY A 6 10.93 -2.27 6.65
C GLY A 6 9.77 -1.34 6.98
N ILE A 7 9.41 -0.43 6.08
CA ILE A 7 8.25 0.43 6.25
C ILE A 7 7.10 -0.13 5.42
N PHE A 8 5.98 -0.43 6.06
CA PHE A 8 4.72 -0.71 5.37
C PHE A 8 3.87 0.56 5.30
N TRP A 9 3.63 1.06 4.09
CA TRP A 9 2.73 2.20 3.89
C TRP A 9 1.28 1.71 3.79
N LEU A 10 0.57 1.80 4.92
CA LEU A 10 -0.85 1.48 5.03
C LEU A 10 -1.69 2.56 4.31
N ARG A 11 -2.64 2.12 3.49
CA ARG A 11 -3.60 3.01 2.81
C ARG A 11 -5.05 2.64 3.13
N GLU A 12 -5.61 1.66 2.45
CA GLU A 12 -7.01 1.21 2.60
C GLU A 12 -7.13 -0.26 3.06
N ASP A 13 -6.01 -0.94 3.20
CA ASP A 13 -5.92 -2.37 3.44
C ASP A 13 -5.65 -2.71 4.92
N PHE A 14 -6.59 -2.37 5.79
CA PHE A 14 -6.56 -2.61 7.24
C PHE A 14 -6.70 -4.10 7.59
N ARG A 15 -5.72 -4.93 7.17
CA ARG A 15 -5.71 -6.38 7.40
C ARG A 15 -4.30 -6.90 7.58
N LEU A 16 -4.12 -7.88 8.47
CA LEU A 16 -2.84 -8.58 8.67
C LEU A 16 -2.67 -9.75 7.69
N THR A 17 -3.76 -10.43 7.35
CA THR A 17 -3.75 -11.59 6.46
C THR A 17 -3.97 -11.17 5.02
N ARG A 18 -3.37 -11.90 4.06
CA ARG A 18 -3.44 -11.60 2.63
C ARG A 18 -3.02 -10.15 2.32
N ASN A 19 -1.98 -9.69 2.99
CA ASN A 19 -1.38 -8.38 2.84
C ASN A 19 0.07 -8.59 2.41
N ASP A 20 0.30 -8.64 1.12
CA ASP A 20 1.58 -9.05 0.54
C ASP A 20 2.70 -8.07 0.89
N ALA A 21 2.41 -6.76 0.93
CA ALA A 21 3.38 -5.74 1.30
C ALA A 21 3.83 -5.89 2.76
N LEU A 22 2.89 -6.05 3.69
CA LEU A 22 3.19 -6.25 5.10
C LEU A 22 3.91 -7.58 5.35
N ALA A 23 3.45 -8.65 4.69
CA ALA A 23 4.08 -9.97 4.79
C ALA A 23 5.53 -9.93 4.30
N TYR A 24 5.77 -9.30 3.14
CA TYR A 24 7.11 -9.15 2.59
C TYR A 24 8.02 -8.32 3.51
N ALA A 25 7.54 -7.19 4.04
CA ALA A 25 8.29 -6.39 5.00
C ALA A 25 8.69 -7.23 6.23
N SER A 26 7.74 -7.98 6.81
CA SER A 26 7.98 -8.81 8.00
C SER A 26 8.91 -10.00 7.76
N GLN A 27 8.99 -10.51 6.53
CA GLN A 27 9.88 -11.63 6.20
C GLN A 27 11.31 -11.19 5.90
N ASN A 28 11.52 -9.95 5.45
CA ASN A 28 12.81 -9.49 4.97
C ASN A 28 13.54 -8.54 5.93
N HIS A 29 12.85 -7.99 6.94
CA HIS A 29 13.42 -7.04 7.89
C HIS A 29 13.23 -7.51 9.33
N GLU A 30 14.20 -7.20 10.18
CA GLU A 30 14.13 -7.47 11.63
C GLU A 30 13.14 -6.52 12.33
N LYS A 31 13.05 -5.29 11.83
CA LYS A 31 12.13 -4.27 12.35
C LYS A 31 11.21 -3.78 11.26
N VAL A 32 9.91 -3.81 11.54
CA VAL A 32 8.88 -3.28 10.66
C VAL A 32 8.11 -2.16 11.36
N ILE A 33 7.85 -1.09 10.63
CA ILE A 33 7.01 0.03 11.06
C ILE A 33 5.90 0.19 10.02
N THR A 34 4.67 0.30 10.48
CA THR A 34 3.54 0.68 9.63
C THR A 34 3.36 2.19 9.71
N ILE A 35 3.23 2.85 8.57
CA ILE A 35 2.92 4.29 8.50
C ILE A 35 1.56 4.50 7.86
N TYR A 36 0.81 5.47 8.36
CA TYR A 36 -0.41 5.98 7.74
C TYR A 36 -0.28 7.48 7.51
N LEU A 37 -0.41 7.92 6.25
CA LEU A 37 -0.35 9.34 5.90
C LEU A 37 -1.76 9.94 5.99
N TYR A 38 -2.00 10.71 7.04
CA TYR A 38 -3.29 11.34 7.32
C TYR A 38 -3.38 12.72 6.67
N LYS A 39 -4.22 12.84 5.64
CA LYS A 39 -4.51 14.11 4.97
C LYS A 39 -5.68 14.80 5.65
N LYS A 40 -5.41 15.71 6.58
CA LYS A 40 -6.43 16.40 7.39
C LYS A 40 -7.54 17.04 6.57
N LYS A 41 -7.19 17.79 5.51
CA LYS A 41 -8.15 18.48 4.63
C LYS A 41 -9.18 17.54 4.01
N LEU A 42 -8.82 16.28 3.74
CA LEU A 42 -9.75 15.31 3.18
C LEU A 42 -10.93 14.99 4.10
N PHE A 43 -10.77 15.23 5.41
CA PHE A 43 -11.73 14.86 6.44
C PHE A 43 -12.34 16.05 7.19
N GLU A 44 -12.09 17.29 6.78
CA GLU A 44 -12.61 18.48 7.48
C GLU A 44 -14.14 18.45 7.60
N ASP A 45 -14.85 18.19 6.50
CA ASP A 45 -16.30 18.13 6.44
C ASP A 45 -16.87 16.69 6.47
N ARG A 46 -16.03 15.70 6.76
CA ARG A 46 -16.39 14.28 6.70
C ARG A 46 -16.33 13.61 8.06
N ARG A 47 -17.13 14.12 9.02
CA ARG A 47 -17.09 13.67 10.43
C ARG A 47 -17.28 12.15 10.61
N ALA A 48 -18.25 11.55 9.92
CA ALA A 48 -18.52 10.12 10.00
C ALA A 48 -17.36 9.30 9.46
N GLN A 49 -16.83 9.64 8.26
CA GLN A 49 -15.68 8.96 7.68
C GLN A 49 -14.42 9.11 8.54
N LYS A 50 -14.21 10.30 9.13
CA LYS A 50 -13.11 10.54 10.06
C LYS A 50 -13.22 9.62 11.28
N TRP A 51 -14.41 9.54 11.88
CA TRP A 51 -14.64 8.66 13.04
C TRP A 51 -14.36 7.19 12.70
N TRP A 52 -14.89 6.71 11.58
CA TRP A 52 -14.65 5.35 11.10
C TRP A 52 -13.17 5.07 10.81
N LEU A 53 -12.48 6.01 10.19
CA LEU A 53 -11.04 5.89 9.93
C LEU A 53 -10.26 5.72 11.24
N PHE A 54 -10.50 6.58 12.24
CA PHE A 54 -9.77 6.49 13.50
C PHE A 54 -10.10 5.21 14.26
N LYS A 55 -11.34 4.73 14.21
CA LYS A 55 -11.70 3.42 14.80
C LYS A 55 -11.02 2.25 14.06
N SER A 56 -10.92 2.33 12.75
CA SER A 56 -10.20 1.33 11.96
C SER A 56 -8.70 1.33 12.26
N LEU A 57 -8.09 2.52 12.38
CA LEU A 57 -6.68 2.65 12.75
C LEU A 57 -6.43 2.15 14.18
N GLU A 58 -7.30 2.44 15.14
CA GLU A 58 -7.21 1.97 16.52
C GLU A 58 -7.24 0.43 16.58
N ASN A 59 -8.22 -0.19 15.91
CA ASN A 59 -8.33 -1.65 15.85
C ASN A 59 -7.12 -2.28 15.16
N PHE A 60 -6.70 -1.72 14.01
CA PHE A 60 -5.56 -2.24 13.28
C PHE A 60 -4.25 -2.07 14.05
N LYS A 61 -4.10 -0.96 14.79
CA LYS A 61 -2.98 -0.77 15.71
C LYS A 61 -2.91 -1.88 16.75
N ASN A 62 -4.04 -2.20 17.39
CA ASN A 62 -4.09 -3.29 18.39
C ASN A 62 -3.68 -4.64 17.78
N ASP A 63 -4.01 -4.89 16.53
CA ASP A 63 -3.60 -6.12 15.84
C ASP A 63 -2.11 -6.12 15.45
N LEU A 64 -1.57 -4.98 15.06
CA LEU A 64 -0.14 -4.79 14.79
C LEU A 64 0.70 -4.92 16.07
N ASP A 65 0.23 -4.35 17.19
CA ASP A 65 0.91 -4.42 18.49
C ASP A 65 1.09 -5.88 18.95
N LYS A 66 0.13 -6.76 18.68
CA LYS A 66 0.24 -8.22 18.93
C LYS A 66 1.36 -8.88 18.11
N LYS A 67 1.85 -8.23 17.08
CA LYS A 67 2.94 -8.67 16.20
C LYS A 67 4.23 -7.88 16.42
N ASN A 68 4.28 -7.00 17.43
CA ASN A 68 5.39 -6.09 17.70
C ASN A 68 5.70 -5.14 16.51
N ILE A 69 4.67 -4.75 15.76
CA ILE A 69 4.77 -3.80 14.65
C ILE A 69 4.15 -2.48 15.09
N ASN A 70 4.93 -1.40 15.07
CA ASN A 70 4.45 -0.07 15.43
C ASN A 70 3.64 0.56 14.30
N LEU A 71 2.57 1.31 14.64
CA LEU A 71 1.81 2.15 13.72
C LEU A 71 2.10 3.63 14.00
N GLU A 72 2.62 4.33 13.02
CA GLU A 72 2.85 5.77 13.05
C GLU A 72 1.87 6.49 12.12
N ILE A 73 1.19 7.50 12.65
CA ILE A 73 0.28 8.36 11.88
C ILE A 73 0.99 9.68 11.64
N ILE A 74 1.21 10.00 10.36
CA ILE A 74 1.89 11.23 9.93
C ILE A 74 0.84 12.15 9.30
N GLU A 75 0.56 13.28 9.94
CA GLU A 75 -0.30 14.31 9.37
C GLU A 75 0.44 15.05 8.26
N CYS A 76 -0.20 15.22 7.10
CA CYS A 76 0.38 15.87 5.93
C CYS A 76 -0.71 16.50 5.05
N GLU A 77 -0.33 17.50 4.26
CA GLU A 77 -1.20 18.12 3.25
C GLU A 77 -1.30 17.26 1.97
N SER A 78 -0.19 16.59 1.64
CA SER A 78 -0.08 15.71 0.48
C SER A 78 0.80 14.50 0.76
N TYR A 79 0.66 13.45 -0.02
CA TYR A 79 1.54 12.28 0.09
C TYR A 79 3.00 12.62 -0.14
N GLN A 80 3.31 13.53 -1.08
CA GLN A 80 4.70 13.96 -1.31
C GLN A 80 5.31 14.64 -0.09
N GLU A 81 4.54 15.46 0.62
CA GLU A 81 5.00 16.10 1.86
C GLU A 81 5.20 15.06 2.97
N GLY A 82 4.26 14.15 3.16
CA GLY A 82 4.40 13.04 4.11
C GLY A 82 5.66 12.23 3.83
N PHE A 83 5.94 11.91 2.57
CA PHE A 83 7.16 11.21 2.18
C PHE A 83 8.44 12.01 2.41
N LYS A 84 8.44 13.34 2.23
CA LYS A 84 9.60 14.17 2.60
C LYS A 84 9.93 14.08 4.09
N THR A 85 8.92 13.89 4.94
CA THR A 85 9.14 13.65 6.37
C THR A 85 9.77 12.26 6.61
N ILE A 86 9.30 11.24 5.93
CA ILE A 86 9.83 9.87 6.02
C ILE A 86 11.28 9.81 5.50
N LEU A 87 11.60 10.53 4.43
CA LEU A 87 12.94 10.58 3.84
C LEU A 87 14.00 11.21 4.75
N LYS A 88 13.62 11.89 5.84
CA LYS A 88 14.57 12.33 6.88
C LYS A 88 15.15 11.16 7.67
N GLN A 89 14.46 10.03 7.72
CA GLN A 89 15.00 8.80 8.28
C GLN A 89 16.03 8.21 7.29
N LYS A 90 16.96 7.45 7.83
CA LYS A 90 18.00 6.78 7.02
C LYS A 90 17.83 5.27 7.18
N ASN A 91 18.30 4.53 6.19
CA ASN A 91 18.41 3.09 6.25
C ASN A 91 17.06 2.36 6.39
N PHE A 92 16.15 2.61 5.44
CA PHE A 92 14.87 1.92 5.34
C PHE A 92 14.57 1.47 3.91
N SER A 93 13.66 0.52 3.79
CA SER A 93 12.98 0.13 2.54
C SER A 93 11.48 0.26 2.75
N ILE A 94 10.72 0.58 1.71
CA ILE A 94 9.30 0.84 1.84
C ILE A 94 8.44 -0.01 0.90
N TYR A 95 7.29 -0.46 1.39
CA TYR A 95 6.41 -1.42 0.73
C TYR A 95 4.97 -0.99 0.85
N TRP A 96 4.17 -1.15 -0.23
CA TRP A 96 2.74 -0.91 -0.18
C TRP A 96 1.99 -1.78 -1.19
N ASN A 97 0.67 -1.91 -0.97
CA ASN A 97 -0.21 -2.56 -1.91
C ASN A 97 -0.84 -1.53 -2.85
N LYS A 98 -0.96 -1.86 -4.12
CA LYS A 98 -1.49 -1.00 -5.17
C LYS A 98 -2.98 -0.70 -4.96
N ILE A 99 -3.37 0.53 -5.21
CA ILE A 99 -4.76 0.96 -5.36
C ILE A 99 -4.95 1.33 -6.83
N TYR A 100 -5.99 0.78 -7.47
CA TYR A 100 -6.15 0.82 -8.93
C TYR A 100 -6.92 2.07 -9.42
N GLU A 101 -7.35 2.92 -8.54
CA GLU A 101 -7.95 4.20 -8.92
C GLU A 101 -6.91 5.10 -9.61
N PRO A 102 -7.30 5.82 -10.70
CA PRO A 102 -6.35 6.62 -11.50
C PRO A 102 -5.54 7.63 -10.68
N ASN A 103 -6.17 8.26 -9.69
CA ASN A 103 -5.49 9.22 -8.82
C ASN A 103 -4.38 8.56 -7.98
N TYR A 104 -4.65 7.37 -7.42
CA TYR A 104 -3.66 6.63 -6.65
C TYR A 104 -2.52 6.11 -7.52
N LEU A 105 -2.81 5.66 -8.75
CA LEU A 105 -1.76 5.26 -9.69
C LEU A 105 -0.82 6.41 -10.03
N SER A 106 -1.38 7.61 -10.23
CA SER A 106 -0.58 8.83 -10.44
C SER A 106 0.28 9.17 -9.21
N PHE A 107 -0.27 9.03 -8.01
CA PHE A 107 0.49 9.22 -6.77
C PHE A 107 1.59 8.18 -6.61
N ASP A 108 1.30 6.91 -6.86
CA ASP A 108 2.29 5.82 -6.79
C ASP A 108 3.48 6.12 -7.71
N GLN A 109 3.23 6.60 -8.93
CA GLN A 109 4.30 6.98 -9.86
C GLN A 109 5.16 8.13 -9.33
N LYS A 110 4.54 9.18 -8.77
CA LYS A 110 5.25 10.33 -8.20
C LYS A 110 6.11 9.93 -6.99
N ILE A 111 5.56 9.08 -6.11
CA ILE A 111 6.28 8.58 -4.93
C ILE A 111 7.42 7.66 -5.36
N SER A 112 7.19 6.77 -6.33
CA SER A 112 8.25 5.90 -6.87
C SER A 112 9.42 6.69 -7.42
N ASN A 113 9.17 7.76 -8.18
CA ASN A 113 10.22 8.63 -8.68
C ASN A 113 10.99 9.30 -7.55
N LEU A 114 10.28 9.83 -6.53
CA LEU A 114 10.88 10.45 -5.35
C LEU A 114 11.79 9.47 -4.59
N LEU A 115 11.37 8.21 -4.44
CA LEU A 115 12.16 7.19 -3.77
C LEU A 115 13.40 6.80 -4.59
N LEU A 116 13.28 6.69 -5.91
CA LEU A 116 14.42 6.43 -6.81
C LEU A 116 15.45 7.55 -6.76
N GLU A 117 15.03 8.80 -6.81
CA GLU A 117 15.92 9.98 -6.69
C GLU A 117 16.70 9.97 -5.37
N ASN A 118 16.08 9.48 -4.29
CA ASN A 118 16.72 9.37 -2.97
C ASN A 118 17.41 8.02 -2.73
N LYS A 119 17.48 7.14 -3.74
CA LYS A 119 18.10 5.80 -3.66
C LYS A 119 17.49 4.91 -2.56
N ILE A 120 16.19 5.07 -2.31
CA ILE A 120 15.43 4.24 -1.36
C ILE A 120 14.86 3.03 -2.10
N GLU A 121 15.08 1.86 -1.55
CA GLU A 121 14.49 0.63 -2.06
C GLU A 121 13.00 0.59 -1.74
N TYR A 122 12.20 0.24 -2.75
CA TYR A 122 10.76 0.08 -2.58
C TYR A 122 10.22 -1.08 -3.42
N LYS A 123 9.06 -1.60 -3.02
CA LYS A 123 8.31 -2.56 -3.83
C LYS A 123 6.81 -2.35 -3.68
N ILE A 124 6.11 -2.40 -4.82
CA ILE A 124 4.65 -2.30 -4.89
C ILE A 124 4.10 -3.70 -5.15
N PHE A 125 3.12 -4.10 -4.34
CA PHE A 125 2.47 -5.40 -4.45
C PHE A 125 1.10 -5.27 -5.08
N LYS A 126 0.54 -6.38 -5.55
CA LYS A 126 -0.85 -6.45 -5.98
C LYS A 126 -1.76 -5.98 -4.82
N GLY A 127 -2.77 -5.20 -5.17
CA GLY A 127 -3.75 -4.75 -4.20
C GLY A 127 -4.89 -5.76 -4.00
N ASN A 128 -6.11 -5.27 -4.12
CA ASN A 128 -7.33 -6.05 -3.90
C ASN A 128 -7.89 -6.73 -5.16
N LEU A 129 -7.19 -6.65 -6.29
CA LEU A 129 -7.60 -7.37 -7.50
C LEU A 129 -7.10 -8.81 -7.47
N LEU A 130 -7.96 -9.74 -7.88
CA LEU A 130 -7.60 -11.14 -8.06
C LEU A 130 -6.52 -11.30 -9.15
N ASN A 131 -6.65 -10.54 -10.24
CA ASN A 131 -5.70 -10.51 -11.35
C ASN A 131 -5.42 -9.05 -11.75
N GLU A 132 -4.18 -8.76 -12.14
CA GLU A 132 -3.85 -7.48 -12.75
C GLU A 132 -4.51 -7.36 -14.13
N ALA A 133 -4.90 -6.13 -14.51
CA ALA A 133 -5.55 -5.87 -15.80
C ALA A 133 -4.72 -6.35 -17.01
N ASN A 134 -3.41 -6.50 -16.83
CA ASN A 134 -2.50 -6.97 -17.87
C ASN A 134 -2.30 -8.49 -17.91
N GLU A 135 -2.72 -9.22 -16.88
CA GLU A 135 -2.54 -10.68 -16.78
C GLU A 135 -3.55 -11.44 -17.62
N ILE A 136 -4.77 -10.93 -17.80
CA ILE A 136 -5.83 -11.59 -18.54
C ILE A 136 -6.22 -10.77 -19.76
N LYS A 137 -5.67 -11.17 -20.90
CA LYS A 137 -5.94 -10.54 -22.20
C LYS A 137 -6.25 -11.58 -23.24
N LYS A 138 -6.95 -11.19 -24.30
CA LYS A 138 -7.07 -11.98 -25.52
C LYS A 138 -5.72 -12.12 -26.21
N ASN A 139 -5.64 -13.07 -27.18
CA ASN A 139 -4.44 -13.25 -28.00
C ASN A 139 -4.04 -12.00 -28.80
N ASP A 140 -5.00 -11.09 -29.06
CA ASP A 140 -4.76 -9.80 -29.72
C ASP A 140 -4.34 -8.67 -28.73
N GLY A 141 -4.10 -9.01 -27.45
CA GLY A 141 -3.71 -8.06 -26.39
C GLY A 141 -4.84 -7.21 -25.82
N LYS A 142 -6.08 -7.32 -26.33
CA LYS A 142 -7.23 -6.54 -25.89
C LYS A 142 -7.97 -7.20 -24.72
N PRO A 143 -8.71 -6.43 -23.92
CA PRO A 143 -9.52 -6.99 -22.85
C PRO A 143 -10.68 -7.85 -23.39
N PHE A 144 -11.12 -8.83 -22.60
CA PHE A 144 -12.33 -9.60 -22.89
C PHE A 144 -13.56 -8.72 -22.74
N LYS A 145 -14.49 -8.81 -23.72
CA LYS A 145 -15.78 -8.12 -23.66
C LYS A 145 -16.89 -8.98 -23.05
N VAL A 146 -16.64 -10.28 -22.88
CA VAL A 146 -17.65 -11.27 -22.47
C VAL A 146 -17.14 -12.10 -21.31
N LEU A 147 -17.87 -12.07 -20.19
CA LEU A 147 -17.51 -12.74 -18.94
C LEU A 147 -17.21 -14.26 -19.05
N PRO A 148 -17.97 -15.08 -19.80
CA PRO A 148 -17.67 -16.51 -19.90
C PRO A 148 -16.29 -16.82 -20.52
N LEU A 149 -15.83 -16.00 -21.47
CA LEU A 149 -14.52 -16.17 -22.09
C LEU A 149 -13.39 -15.73 -21.15
N PHE A 150 -13.60 -14.64 -20.42
CA PHE A 150 -12.70 -14.18 -19.37
C PHE A 150 -12.54 -15.26 -18.28
N GLY A 151 -13.65 -15.83 -17.78
CA GLY A 151 -13.64 -16.84 -16.73
C GLY A 151 -12.96 -18.16 -17.13
N LYS A 152 -13.01 -18.56 -18.42
CA LYS A 152 -12.27 -19.73 -18.92
C LYS A 152 -10.76 -19.51 -18.86
N GLN A 153 -10.28 -18.34 -19.22
CA GLN A 153 -8.84 -18.05 -19.21
C GLN A 153 -8.31 -17.83 -17.79
N GLN A 154 -9.13 -17.29 -16.89
CA GLN A 154 -8.76 -17.12 -15.48
C GLN A 154 -8.51 -18.47 -14.79
N LYS A 155 -9.28 -19.51 -15.08
CA LYS A 155 -9.08 -20.87 -14.53
C LYS A 155 -7.76 -21.51 -14.91
N ASN A 156 -7.10 -21.02 -15.96
CA ASN A 156 -5.80 -21.54 -16.41
C ASN A 156 -4.62 -20.84 -15.74
N ILE A 157 -4.87 -19.82 -14.91
CA ILE A 157 -3.85 -18.99 -14.24
C ILE A 157 -3.79 -19.27 -12.73
N ILE A 158 -4.87 -19.86 -12.17
CA ILE A 158 -4.98 -20.30 -10.79
C ILE A 158 -4.61 -21.78 -10.67
#